data_a8955c200fbe1fe8cf21eff64f22a350
#
_entry.id   a8955c200fbe1fe8cf21eff64f22a350
#
_cell.length_a   1.000
_cell.length_b   1.000
_cell.length_c   1.000
_cell.angle_alpha   90.00
_cell.angle_beta   90.00
_cell.angle_gamma   90.00
#
_symmetry.space_group_name_H-M   'P 1'
#
loop_
_entity.id
_entity.type
_entity.pdbx_description
1 polymer ?
#
loop_
_entity_poly.entity_id
_entity_poly.type
_entity_poly.pdbx_seq_one_letter_code
_entity_poly.pdbx_strand_id
1 'polypeptide(L)'
;MLESFFFTKQGDFHPQEADPITLLSGPPSSGKTSLLFQFAVNSASQCSNVNSKVLFICSRRRLETKPPYLAQGIDPGCEIFKRIKMKYINDDDDEGIKKYFAAFHLKDTFPIAVVVDDFGDFFHERSCQERYGNPRGRDLAMVRTLALCHNAIIFANKTGPCRLLLSDTHNGDSPRSLFIYKRWIRTIFTVKGDDSGSLCLKYNKYSESGSSKGTKTAKYSIAFQYLLLEGITEVDDEQ
;
A
#
# COMPACT_ATOMS: atom_id res chain seq x y z
N MET A 1 2.97 1.20 -13.37
CA MET A 1 2.80 1.35 -11.89
C MET A 1 1.37 0.99 -11.43
N LEU A 2 0.27 1.45 -12.08
CA LEU A 2 -1.10 0.98 -11.78
C LEU A 2 -1.25 -0.52 -12.03
N GLU A 3 -0.56 -1.02 -13.03
CA GLU A 3 -0.55 -2.42 -13.44
C GLU A 3 -0.05 -3.35 -12.32
N SER A 4 0.76 -2.84 -11.38
CA SER A 4 1.25 -3.64 -10.26
C SER A 4 0.16 -4.09 -9.26
N PHE A 5 -1.01 -3.46 -9.31
CA PHE A 5 -2.17 -3.84 -8.50
C PHE A 5 -3.09 -4.87 -9.18
N PHE A 6 -2.83 -5.21 -10.44
CA PHE A 6 -3.66 -6.13 -11.21
C PHE A 6 -2.80 -7.23 -11.84
N PHE A 7 -3.43 -8.34 -12.19
CA PHE A 7 -2.74 -9.41 -12.87
C PHE A 7 -2.54 -9.03 -14.34
N THR A 8 -1.28 -8.84 -14.73
CA THR A 8 -0.88 -8.66 -16.13
C THR A 8 -0.05 -9.85 -16.56
N LYS A 9 -0.34 -10.43 -17.74
CA LYS A 9 0.50 -11.48 -18.32
C LYS A 9 1.91 -10.91 -18.53
N GLN A 10 2.93 -11.71 -18.18
CA GLN A 10 4.35 -11.34 -18.25
C GLN A 10 4.70 -10.61 -19.57
N GLY A 11 5.24 -9.41 -19.48
CA GLY A 11 5.79 -8.68 -20.63
C GLY A 11 5.92 -7.17 -20.48
N ASP A 12 5.01 -6.51 -19.76
CA ASP A 12 4.86 -5.05 -19.87
C ASP A 12 5.38 -4.24 -18.65
N PHE A 13 6.21 -4.84 -17.81
CA PHE A 13 6.71 -4.12 -16.64
C PHE A 13 8.06 -3.45 -16.96
N HIS A 14 8.03 -2.23 -17.44
CA HIS A 14 9.20 -1.35 -17.38
C HIS A 14 9.37 -0.87 -15.93
N PRO A 15 10.53 -1.10 -15.31
CA PRO A 15 10.88 -0.50 -14.03
C PRO A 15 11.19 0.98 -14.26
N GLN A 16 10.15 1.78 -14.50
CA GLN A 16 10.29 3.23 -14.33
C GLN A 16 10.62 3.48 -12.86
N GLU A 17 11.46 4.46 -12.58
CA GLU A 17 11.82 4.91 -11.24
C GLU A 17 10.56 5.16 -10.39
N ALA A 18 10.09 4.09 -9.77
CA ALA A 18 8.93 4.15 -8.90
C ALA A 18 9.39 4.67 -7.54
N ASP A 19 8.68 5.64 -6.99
CA ASP A 19 8.94 6.08 -5.63
C ASP A 19 8.96 4.86 -4.69
N PRO A 20 9.96 4.74 -3.83
CA PRO A 20 10.12 3.58 -2.98
C PRO A 20 9.02 3.47 -1.92
N ILE A 21 8.32 4.56 -1.63
CA ILE A 21 7.23 4.62 -0.66
C ILE A 21 5.98 5.17 -1.34
N THR A 22 4.89 4.42 -1.27
CA THR A 22 3.62 4.75 -1.91
C THR A 22 2.45 4.57 -0.96
N LEU A 23 1.37 5.30 -1.17
CA LEU A 23 0.12 5.20 -0.42
C LEU A 23 -1.04 4.81 -1.33
N LEU A 24 -1.84 3.84 -0.90
CA LEU A 24 -3.13 3.50 -1.47
C LEU A 24 -4.23 4.01 -0.53
N SER A 25 -5.04 4.95 -0.97
CA SER A 25 -6.10 5.54 -0.18
C SER A 25 -7.45 5.32 -0.83
N GLY A 26 -8.48 5.01 -0.02
CA GLY A 26 -9.81 4.77 -0.55
C GLY A 26 -10.86 4.59 0.55
N PRO A 27 -12.14 4.65 0.19
CA PRO A 27 -13.23 4.47 1.13
C PRO A 27 -13.25 3.05 1.73
N PRO A 28 -14.00 2.83 2.80
CA PRO A 28 -14.24 1.49 3.34
C PRO A 28 -14.81 0.57 2.24
N SER A 29 -14.44 -0.70 2.27
CA SER A 29 -14.95 -1.73 1.34
C SER A 29 -14.64 -1.49 -0.15
N SER A 30 -13.69 -0.62 -0.47
CA SER A 30 -13.24 -0.37 -1.86
C SER A 30 -12.23 -1.39 -2.38
N GLY A 31 -12.02 -2.51 -1.69
CA GLY A 31 -11.10 -3.56 -2.12
C GLY A 31 -9.62 -3.26 -1.94
N LYS A 32 -9.25 -2.26 -1.13
CA LYS A 32 -7.84 -1.91 -0.87
C LYS A 32 -7.00 -3.13 -0.48
N THR A 33 -7.47 -3.92 0.50
CA THR A 33 -6.77 -5.13 0.94
C THR A 33 -6.54 -6.12 -0.21
N SER A 34 -7.51 -6.26 -1.14
CA SER A 34 -7.37 -7.08 -2.34
C SER A 34 -6.31 -6.54 -3.29
N LEU A 35 -6.31 -5.21 -3.54
CA LEU A 35 -5.27 -4.56 -4.35
C LEU A 35 -3.89 -4.72 -3.73
N LEU A 36 -3.76 -4.53 -2.40
CA LEU A 36 -2.51 -4.72 -1.68
C LEU A 36 -2.00 -6.16 -1.77
N PHE A 37 -2.91 -7.12 -1.63
CA PHE A 37 -2.54 -8.53 -1.68
C PHE A 37 -2.14 -8.95 -3.10
N GLN A 38 -2.84 -8.45 -4.12
CA GLN A 38 -2.47 -8.63 -5.53
C GLN A 38 -1.10 -8.01 -5.83
N PHE A 39 -0.82 -6.80 -5.31
CA PHE A 39 0.51 -6.19 -5.40
C PHE A 39 1.59 -7.05 -4.75
N ALA A 40 1.31 -7.65 -3.59
CA ALA A 40 2.26 -8.54 -2.92
C ALA A 40 2.55 -9.79 -3.75
N VAL A 41 1.52 -10.41 -4.35
CA VAL A 41 1.65 -11.56 -5.25
C VAL A 41 2.46 -11.19 -6.48
N ASN A 42 2.15 -10.08 -7.14
CA ASN A 42 2.87 -9.61 -8.32
C ASN A 42 4.34 -9.32 -8.00
N SER A 43 4.62 -8.66 -6.87
CA SER A 43 5.99 -8.38 -6.42
C SER A 43 6.77 -9.67 -6.14
N ALA A 44 6.14 -10.66 -5.51
CA ALA A 44 6.75 -11.96 -5.28
C ALA A 44 7.02 -12.72 -6.59
N SER A 45 6.15 -12.60 -7.58
CA SER A 45 6.26 -13.29 -8.88
C SER A 45 7.38 -12.73 -9.75
N GLN A 46 7.57 -11.40 -9.74
CA GLN A 46 8.52 -10.70 -10.61
C GLN A 46 9.98 -10.90 -10.20
N CYS A 47 10.23 -11.30 -8.97
CA CYS A 47 11.60 -11.46 -8.51
C CYS A 47 12.14 -12.85 -8.86
N SER A 48 13.19 -12.91 -9.67
CA SER A 48 13.89 -14.14 -10.08
C SER A 48 14.57 -14.84 -8.90
N ASN A 49 14.91 -14.09 -7.84
CA ASN A 49 15.54 -14.68 -6.67
C ASN A 49 14.49 -15.37 -5.80
N VAL A 50 14.59 -16.70 -5.69
CA VAL A 50 13.68 -17.55 -4.90
C VAL A 50 13.62 -17.15 -3.41
N ASN A 51 14.70 -16.58 -2.88
CA ASN A 51 14.78 -16.16 -1.49
C ASN A 51 14.16 -14.80 -1.21
N SER A 52 13.76 -14.06 -2.24
CA SER A 52 13.09 -12.76 -2.07
C SER A 52 11.74 -12.92 -1.42
N LYS A 53 11.50 -12.17 -0.37
CA LYS A 53 10.27 -12.22 0.43
C LYS A 53 9.53 -10.90 0.31
N VAL A 54 8.21 -10.97 0.36
CA VAL A 54 7.31 -9.83 0.58
C VAL A 54 6.79 -9.94 2.01
N LEU A 55 6.80 -8.83 2.73
CA LEU A 55 6.20 -8.77 4.05
C LEU A 55 4.85 -8.07 3.97
N PHE A 56 3.81 -8.70 4.49
CA PHE A 56 2.47 -8.13 4.58
C PHE A 56 2.10 -7.93 6.06
N ILE A 57 1.95 -6.68 6.48
CA ILE A 57 1.61 -6.28 7.85
C ILE A 57 0.14 -5.88 7.88
N CYS A 58 -0.64 -6.51 8.74
CA CYS A 58 -2.08 -6.26 8.85
C CYS A 58 -2.63 -6.67 10.23
N SER A 59 -3.88 -6.30 10.49
CA SER A 59 -4.66 -6.86 11.58
C SER A 59 -5.16 -8.25 11.21
N ARG A 60 -4.86 -9.26 12.04
CA ARG A 60 -5.35 -10.63 11.84
C ARG A 60 -6.88 -10.66 11.77
N ARG A 61 -7.54 -10.03 12.74
CA ARG A 61 -9.00 -9.99 12.83
C ARG A 61 -9.65 -9.48 11.56
N ARG A 62 -9.11 -8.40 10.97
CA ARG A 62 -9.67 -7.82 9.74
C ARG A 62 -9.48 -8.73 8.55
N LEU A 63 -8.30 -9.30 8.40
CA LEU A 63 -7.99 -10.20 7.30
C LEU A 63 -8.86 -11.46 7.33
N GLU A 64 -9.09 -12.04 8.51
CA GLU A 64 -9.94 -13.22 8.69
C GLU A 64 -11.43 -12.90 8.48
N THR A 65 -11.87 -11.70 8.88
CA THR A 65 -13.28 -11.27 8.70
C THR A 65 -13.60 -10.93 7.24
N LYS A 66 -12.64 -10.33 6.52
CA LYS A 66 -12.79 -9.93 5.12
C LYS A 66 -11.53 -10.34 4.34
N PRO A 67 -11.42 -11.60 3.93
CA PRO A 67 -10.28 -12.08 3.18
C PRO A 67 -10.15 -11.35 1.83
N PRO A 68 -8.92 -11.10 1.36
CA PRO A 68 -8.69 -10.43 0.08
C PRO A 68 -9.08 -11.33 -1.09
N TYR A 69 -9.62 -10.72 -2.12
CA TYR A 69 -9.87 -11.37 -3.40
C TYR A 69 -8.68 -11.12 -4.34
N LEU A 70 -8.30 -12.13 -5.08
CA LEU A 70 -7.24 -12.07 -6.08
C LEU A 70 -7.82 -12.02 -7.50
N ALA A 71 -6.99 -11.67 -8.46
CA ALA A 71 -7.37 -11.77 -9.86
C ALA A 71 -7.65 -13.21 -10.26
N GLN A 72 -8.56 -13.39 -11.22
CA GLN A 72 -8.91 -14.70 -11.74
C GLN A 72 -7.69 -15.39 -12.38
N GLY A 73 -7.56 -16.69 -12.16
CA GLY A 73 -6.47 -17.51 -12.70
C GLY A 73 -5.23 -17.61 -11.81
N ILE A 74 -5.24 -17.00 -10.62
CA ILE A 74 -4.20 -17.23 -9.63
C ILE A 74 -4.55 -18.47 -8.81
N ASP A 75 -3.67 -19.48 -8.84
CA ASP A 75 -3.80 -20.68 -8.02
C ASP A 75 -3.36 -20.39 -6.57
N PRO A 76 -4.25 -20.52 -5.58
CA PRO A 76 -3.91 -20.35 -4.16
C PRO A 76 -2.84 -21.32 -3.65
N GLY A 77 -2.67 -22.47 -4.31
CA GLY A 77 -1.64 -23.47 -4.00
C GLY A 77 -0.24 -23.13 -4.53
N CYS A 78 -0.10 -22.05 -5.29
CA CYS A 78 1.16 -21.69 -5.92
C CYS A 78 2.26 -21.37 -4.89
N GLU A 79 3.50 -21.82 -5.15
CA GLU A 79 4.69 -21.58 -4.31
C GLU A 79 4.97 -20.09 -4.06
N ILE A 80 4.44 -19.18 -4.89
CA ILE A 80 4.58 -17.74 -4.74
C ILE A 80 4.06 -17.28 -3.38
N PHE A 81 2.97 -17.86 -2.88
CA PHE A 81 2.40 -17.50 -1.58
C PHE A 81 3.32 -17.82 -0.41
N LYS A 82 4.21 -18.80 -0.52
CA LYS A 82 5.22 -19.09 0.50
C LYS A 82 6.24 -17.96 0.68
N ARG A 83 6.38 -17.09 -0.33
CA ARG A 83 7.26 -15.91 -0.32
C ARG A 83 6.60 -14.70 0.33
N ILE A 84 5.28 -14.71 0.54
CA ILE A 84 4.55 -13.65 1.24
C ILE A 84 4.50 -14.00 2.73
N LYS A 85 5.20 -13.24 3.54
CA LYS A 85 5.24 -13.42 4.99
C LYS A 85 4.26 -12.49 5.67
N MET A 86 3.31 -13.07 6.39
CA MET A 86 2.32 -12.31 7.15
C MET A 86 2.91 -11.89 8.50
N LYS A 87 2.75 -10.63 8.87
CA LYS A 87 3.02 -10.12 10.19
C LYS A 87 1.75 -9.48 10.75
N TYR A 88 1.23 -10.07 11.78
CA TYR A 88 0.03 -9.57 12.44
C TYR A 88 0.40 -8.59 13.56
N ILE A 89 -0.24 -7.43 13.55
CA ILE A 89 -0.18 -6.40 14.58
C ILE A 89 -1.62 -6.11 14.98
N ASN A 90 -1.87 -5.93 16.26
CA ASN A 90 -3.21 -5.61 16.75
C ASN A 90 -3.61 -4.19 16.31
N ASP A 91 -4.91 -3.98 16.13
CA ASP A 91 -5.45 -2.64 16.01
C ASP A 91 -5.07 -1.83 17.25
N ASP A 92 -4.85 -0.54 17.11
CA ASP A 92 -4.40 0.38 18.16
C ASP A 92 -2.96 0.13 18.71
N ASP A 93 -2.17 -0.75 18.08
CA ASP A 93 -0.79 -1.02 18.49
C ASP A 93 0.21 -0.21 17.63
N ASP A 94 0.24 1.09 17.84
CA ASP A 94 1.23 1.98 17.21
C ASP A 94 2.67 1.67 17.67
N GLU A 95 2.85 1.11 18.85
CA GLU A 95 4.16 0.68 19.33
C GLU A 95 4.67 -0.56 18.59
N GLY A 96 3.80 -1.51 18.22
CA GLY A 96 4.17 -2.71 17.48
C GLY A 96 4.72 -2.38 16.09
N ILE A 97 4.04 -1.50 15.36
CA ILE A 97 4.50 -1.07 14.02
C ILE A 97 5.74 -0.18 14.12
N LYS A 98 5.80 0.72 15.10
CA LYS A 98 6.95 1.59 15.35
C LYS A 98 8.21 0.79 15.68
N LYS A 99 8.13 -0.19 16.61
CA LYS A 99 9.23 -1.08 16.96
C LYS A 99 9.72 -1.89 15.77
N TYR A 100 8.80 -2.36 14.93
CA TYR A 100 9.17 -3.10 13.74
C TYR A 100 10.05 -2.28 12.78
N PHE A 101 9.67 -1.04 12.47
CA PHE A 101 10.46 -0.21 11.57
C PHE A 101 11.72 0.37 12.23
N ALA A 102 11.70 0.63 13.54
CA ALA A 102 12.89 1.03 14.28
C ALA A 102 13.98 -0.05 14.26
N ALA A 103 13.61 -1.32 14.36
CA ALA A 103 14.53 -2.45 14.33
C ALA A 103 14.82 -2.98 12.90
N PHE A 104 14.32 -2.31 11.86
CA PHE A 104 14.43 -2.80 10.49
C PHE A 104 15.88 -2.97 10.03
N HIS A 105 16.75 -2.05 10.41
CA HIS A 105 18.16 -2.04 10.07
C HIS A 105 18.99 -3.20 10.72
N LEU A 106 18.41 -3.89 11.71
CA LEU A 106 19.06 -5.03 12.37
C LEU A 106 18.88 -6.34 11.60
N LYS A 107 18.20 -6.32 10.46
CA LYS A 107 17.94 -7.52 9.66
C LYS A 107 19.13 -7.82 8.75
N ASP A 108 19.48 -9.10 8.64
CA ASP A 108 20.49 -9.58 7.69
C ASP A 108 20.02 -9.50 6.24
N THR A 109 18.71 -9.65 6.02
CA THR A 109 18.09 -9.61 4.69
C THR A 109 16.83 -8.77 4.70
N PHE A 110 16.64 -7.94 3.66
CA PHE A 110 15.46 -7.09 3.52
C PHE A 110 14.45 -7.71 2.57
N PRO A 111 13.14 -7.55 2.83
CA PRO A 111 12.11 -7.91 1.87
C PRO A 111 12.18 -6.99 0.65
N ILE A 112 11.79 -7.51 -0.51
CA ILE A 112 11.69 -6.70 -1.74
C ILE A 112 10.51 -5.73 -1.70
N ALA A 113 9.50 -6.04 -0.90
CA ALA A 113 8.39 -5.15 -0.62
C ALA A 113 7.86 -5.37 0.81
N VAL A 114 7.47 -4.28 1.44
CA VAL A 114 6.70 -4.25 2.69
C VAL A 114 5.34 -3.64 2.37
N VAL A 115 4.28 -4.32 2.71
CA VAL A 115 2.90 -3.86 2.56
C VAL A 115 2.31 -3.67 3.95
N VAL A 116 1.66 -2.54 4.20
CA VAL A 116 0.97 -2.27 5.47
C VAL A 116 -0.47 -1.92 5.17
N ASP A 117 -1.39 -2.77 5.60
CA ASP A 117 -2.82 -2.57 5.40
C ASP A 117 -3.42 -1.71 6.51
N ASP A 118 -4.22 -0.69 6.09
CA ASP A 118 -4.89 0.28 6.95
C ASP A 118 -3.95 0.90 8.01
N PHE A 119 -2.83 1.49 7.56
CA PHE A 119 -1.80 2.09 8.41
C PHE A 119 -2.34 3.07 9.45
N GLY A 120 -3.31 3.91 9.09
CA GLY A 120 -3.92 4.88 10.00
C GLY A 120 -4.64 4.27 11.19
N ASP A 121 -5.04 3.00 11.10
CA ASP A 121 -5.82 2.32 12.13
C ASP A 121 -4.97 1.78 13.30
N PHE A 122 -3.63 1.71 13.10
CA PHE A 122 -2.71 1.43 14.21
C PHE A 122 -2.58 2.59 15.20
N PHE A 123 -3.07 3.77 14.83
CA PHE A 123 -2.97 4.99 15.65
C PHE A 123 -4.36 5.42 16.12
N HIS A 124 -4.92 4.68 17.07
CA HIS A 124 -6.20 5.08 17.65
C HIS A 124 -6.04 6.41 18.41
N GLU A 125 -6.91 7.36 18.09
CA GLU A 125 -6.77 8.74 18.56
C GLU A 125 -6.69 8.83 20.08
N ARG A 126 -7.58 8.15 20.79
CA ARG A 126 -7.65 8.19 22.26
C ARG A 126 -6.38 7.64 22.91
N SER A 127 -5.94 6.45 22.52
CA SER A 127 -4.74 5.83 23.10
C SER A 127 -3.48 6.63 22.82
N CYS A 128 -3.39 7.23 21.63
CA CYS A 128 -2.28 8.11 21.27
C CYS A 128 -2.33 9.45 22.01
N GLN A 129 -3.51 10.06 22.17
CA GLN A 129 -3.65 11.29 22.98
C GLN A 129 -3.23 11.08 24.43
N GLU A 130 -3.70 10.02 25.04
CA GLU A 130 -3.35 9.66 26.44
C GLU A 130 -1.84 9.43 26.58
N ARG A 131 -1.23 8.66 25.66
CA ARG A 131 0.21 8.34 25.69
C ARG A 131 1.10 9.56 25.45
N TYR A 132 0.75 10.43 24.54
CA TYR A 132 1.57 11.59 24.20
C TYR A 132 1.20 12.84 25.02
N GLY A 133 0.14 12.78 25.84
CA GLY A 133 -0.35 13.92 26.63
C GLY A 133 -0.71 15.13 25.75
N ASN A 134 -1.18 14.91 24.52
CA ASN A 134 -1.39 15.94 23.53
C ASN A 134 -2.65 15.62 22.68
N PRO A 135 -3.54 16.63 22.44
CA PRO A 135 -4.72 16.44 21.59
C PRO A 135 -4.39 15.96 20.16
N ARG A 136 -3.16 16.20 19.69
CA ARG A 136 -2.64 15.71 18.40
C ARG A 136 -1.75 14.47 18.54
N GLY A 137 -1.91 13.71 19.62
CA GLY A 137 -1.09 12.53 19.90
C GLY A 137 -1.07 11.53 18.77
N ARG A 138 -2.21 11.31 18.09
CA ARG A 138 -2.33 10.48 16.90
C ARG A 138 -1.44 10.98 15.76
N ASP A 139 -1.50 12.26 15.43
CA ASP A 139 -0.71 12.85 14.35
C ASP A 139 0.79 12.72 14.65
N LEU A 140 1.20 12.96 15.91
CA LEU A 140 2.59 12.79 16.35
C LEU A 140 3.05 11.35 16.24
N ALA A 141 2.22 10.37 16.64
CA ALA A 141 2.51 8.95 16.51
C ALA A 141 2.69 8.55 15.03
N MET A 142 1.78 8.99 14.16
CA MET A 142 1.86 8.75 12.71
C MET A 142 3.12 9.34 12.11
N VAL A 143 3.42 10.62 12.36
CA VAL A 143 4.61 11.30 11.83
C VAL A 143 5.89 10.57 12.25
N ARG A 144 6.01 10.20 13.52
CA ARG A 144 7.19 9.47 14.03
C ARG A 144 7.35 8.11 13.36
N THR A 145 6.26 7.38 13.19
CA THR A 145 6.30 6.06 12.55
C THR A 145 6.60 6.19 11.06
N LEU A 146 6.04 7.17 10.35
CA LEU A 146 6.37 7.43 8.95
C LEU A 146 7.85 7.80 8.75
N ALA A 147 8.43 8.57 9.67
CA ALA A 147 9.86 8.87 9.64
C ALA A 147 10.70 7.59 9.78
N LEU A 148 10.31 6.67 10.68
CA LEU A 148 10.98 5.38 10.81
C LEU A 148 10.80 4.51 9.56
N CYS A 149 9.61 4.46 8.99
CA CYS A 149 9.34 3.78 7.73
C CYS A 149 10.24 4.31 6.61
N HIS A 150 10.30 5.62 6.44
CA HIS A 150 11.12 6.27 5.44
C HIS A 150 12.60 5.91 5.60
N ASN A 151 13.15 6.05 6.81
CA ASN A 151 14.54 5.71 7.09
C ASN A 151 14.84 4.24 6.86
N ALA A 152 13.93 3.34 7.27
CA ALA A 152 14.05 1.90 7.08
C ALA A 152 14.13 1.53 5.60
N ILE A 153 13.28 2.11 4.77
CA ILE A 153 13.23 1.83 3.33
C ILE A 153 14.44 2.41 2.60
N ILE A 154 14.85 3.64 2.93
CA ILE A 154 16.08 4.23 2.37
C ILE A 154 17.30 3.39 2.76
N PHE A 155 17.36 2.92 4.00
CA PHE A 155 18.46 2.05 4.45
C PHE A 155 18.48 0.72 3.67
N ALA A 156 17.35 0.05 3.54
CA ALA A 156 17.24 -1.21 2.81
C ALA A 156 17.63 -1.04 1.33
N ASN A 157 17.24 0.07 0.69
CA ASN A 157 17.56 0.35 -0.71
C ASN A 157 19.06 0.60 -0.98
N LYS A 158 19.91 0.69 0.05
CA LYS A 158 21.36 0.69 -0.13
C LYS A 158 21.91 -0.70 -0.49
N THR A 159 21.19 -1.76 -0.13
CA THR A 159 21.62 -3.15 -0.35
C THR A 159 20.85 -3.85 -1.46
N GLY A 160 19.65 -3.40 -1.75
CA GLY A 160 18.78 -3.97 -2.79
C GLY A 160 17.41 -3.34 -2.80
N PRO A 161 16.60 -3.54 -3.87
CA PRO A 161 15.32 -2.89 -4.01
C PRO A 161 14.36 -3.32 -2.88
N CYS A 162 13.84 -2.34 -2.14
CA CYS A 162 12.82 -2.52 -1.13
C CYS A 162 11.75 -1.44 -1.28
N ARG A 163 10.51 -1.82 -1.49
CA ARG A 163 9.37 -0.90 -1.64
C ARG A 163 8.49 -0.94 -0.40
N LEU A 164 7.86 0.17 -0.06
CA LEU A 164 6.83 0.25 0.96
C LEU A 164 5.52 0.71 0.33
N LEU A 165 4.49 -0.09 0.50
CA LEU A 165 3.13 0.27 0.13
C LEU A 165 2.27 0.31 1.40
N LEU A 166 1.78 1.50 1.74
CA LEU A 166 0.84 1.71 2.83
C LEU A 166 -0.58 1.80 2.27
N SER A 167 -1.59 1.35 3.01
CA SER A 167 -2.97 1.78 2.75
C SER A 167 -3.54 2.58 3.90
N ASP A 168 -4.53 3.44 3.59
CA ASP A 168 -5.33 4.14 4.58
C ASP A 168 -6.79 4.24 4.12
N THR A 169 -7.69 4.20 5.08
CA THR A 169 -9.13 4.32 4.84
C THR A 169 -9.57 5.77 5.09
N HIS A 170 -10.32 6.33 4.16
CA HIS A 170 -10.89 7.66 4.30
C HIS A 170 -12.38 7.69 3.92
N ASN A 171 -13.10 8.63 4.49
CA ASN A 171 -14.45 8.98 4.08
C ASN A 171 -14.37 10.30 3.30
N GLY A 172 -14.94 10.34 2.11
CA GLY A 172 -14.87 11.49 1.22
C GLY A 172 -13.77 11.41 0.16
N ASP A 173 -13.38 12.56 -0.41
CA ASP A 173 -12.54 12.62 -1.60
C ASP A 173 -11.02 12.56 -1.34
N SER A 174 -10.60 12.68 -0.11
CA SER A 174 -9.17 12.70 0.23
C SER A 174 -8.85 11.91 1.50
N PRO A 175 -7.61 11.40 1.63
CA PRO A 175 -7.14 10.72 2.82
C PRO A 175 -7.30 11.56 4.08
N ARG A 176 -7.76 10.94 5.17
CA ARG A 176 -8.01 11.59 6.46
C ARG A 176 -6.84 12.40 7.00
N SER A 177 -5.62 11.95 6.76
CA SER A 177 -4.39 12.59 7.22
C SER A 177 -3.46 12.95 6.05
N LEU A 178 -4.04 13.38 4.93
CA LEU A 178 -3.32 13.63 3.68
C LEU A 178 -2.12 14.57 3.86
N PHE A 179 -2.26 15.62 4.68
CA PHE A 179 -1.18 16.56 4.97
C PHE A 179 0.03 15.90 5.65
N ILE A 180 -0.19 14.84 6.46
CA ILE A 180 0.88 14.05 7.08
C ILE A 180 1.55 13.20 6.01
N TYR A 181 0.76 12.46 5.23
CA TYR A 181 1.29 11.55 4.20
C TYR A 181 2.07 12.29 3.12
N LYS A 182 1.58 13.42 2.61
CA LYS A 182 2.25 14.22 1.57
C LYS A 182 3.66 14.68 1.96
N ARG A 183 3.95 14.74 3.24
CA ARG A 183 5.29 15.12 3.73
C ARG A 183 6.34 14.02 3.52
N TRP A 184 5.89 12.75 3.39
CA TRP A 184 6.75 11.58 3.30
C TRP A 184 6.58 10.80 2.00
N ILE A 185 5.44 10.96 1.35
CA ILE A 185 5.02 10.12 0.23
C ILE A 185 4.63 11.01 -0.94
N ARG A 186 5.35 10.85 -2.06
CA ARG A 186 5.10 11.60 -3.30
C ARG A 186 4.05 10.96 -4.18
N THR A 187 3.95 9.64 -4.13
CA THR A 187 3.04 8.85 -4.96
C THR A 187 1.86 8.37 -4.13
N ILE A 188 0.67 8.87 -4.45
CA ILE A 188 -0.58 8.49 -3.79
C ILE A 188 -1.55 7.97 -4.84
N PHE A 189 -1.99 6.73 -4.64
CA PHE A 189 -3.10 6.12 -5.38
C PHE A 189 -4.40 6.35 -4.61
N THR A 190 -5.44 6.82 -5.30
CA THR A 190 -6.74 7.08 -4.69
C THR A 190 -7.81 6.23 -5.36
N VAL A 191 -8.56 5.48 -4.55
CA VAL A 191 -9.74 4.76 -5.01
C VAL A 191 -10.96 5.64 -4.84
N LYS A 192 -11.78 5.74 -5.88
CA LYS A 192 -13.10 6.37 -5.88
C LYS A 192 -14.14 5.41 -6.43
N GLY A 193 -15.33 5.43 -5.88
CA GLY A 193 -16.48 4.76 -6.49
C GLY A 193 -16.91 5.47 -7.77
N ASP A 194 -17.39 4.71 -8.73
CA ASP A 194 -18.06 5.20 -9.93
C ASP A 194 -19.58 5.00 -9.78
N ASP A 195 -20.37 5.83 -10.43
CA ASP A 195 -21.85 5.77 -10.43
C ASP A 195 -22.38 4.43 -10.98
N SER A 196 -21.57 3.71 -11.74
CA SER A 196 -21.87 2.37 -12.28
C SER A 196 -21.67 1.22 -11.27
N GLY A 197 -21.23 1.51 -10.03
CA GLY A 197 -20.87 0.50 -9.03
C GLY A 197 -19.46 -0.08 -9.20
N SER A 198 -18.73 0.34 -10.22
CA SER A 198 -17.30 0.02 -10.39
C SER A 198 -16.43 0.96 -9.56
N LEU A 199 -15.16 0.60 -9.40
CA LEU A 199 -14.18 1.36 -8.64
C LEU A 199 -13.08 1.88 -9.59
N CYS A 200 -12.64 3.09 -9.37
CA CYS A 200 -11.58 3.73 -10.15
C CYS A 200 -10.35 3.97 -9.27
N LEU A 201 -9.24 3.33 -9.60
CA LEU A 201 -7.93 3.59 -9.00
C LEU A 201 -7.22 4.67 -9.81
N LYS A 202 -7.04 5.85 -9.22
CA LYS A 202 -6.36 6.99 -9.83
C LYS A 202 -4.95 7.11 -9.27
N TYR A 203 -4.01 7.42 -10.16
CA TYR A 203 -2.63 7.72 -9.82
C TYR A 203 -2.42 9.23 -9.75
N ASN A 204 -2.06 9.74 -8.57
CA ASN A 204 -1.72 11.14 -8.38
C ASN A 204 -0.24 11.25 -8.01
N LYS A 205 0.58 11.82 -8.89
CA LYS A 205 1.96 12.17 -8.60
C LYS A 205 2.02 13.64 -8.19
N TYR A 206 2.35 13.88 -6.94
CA TYR A 206 2.61 15.23 -6.45
C TYR A 206 4.06 15.61 -6.80
N SER A 207 4.25 16.48 -7.80
CA SER A 207 5.55 17.04 -8.12
C SER A 207 5.66 18.46 -7.55
N GLU A 208 6.85 18.81 -7.05
CA GLU A 208 7.15 20.15 -6.56
C GLU A 208 7.15 21.20 -7.69
N SER A 209 7.13 20.81 -8.94
CA SER A 209 7.27 21.67 -10.13
C SER A 209 6.00 21.83 -10.96
N GLY A 210 4.81 21.65 -10.39
CA GLY A 210 3.54 22.13 -11.03
C GLY A 210 3.16 21.61 -12.42
N SER A 211 3.93 20.71 -13.05
CA SER A 211 3.53 20.13 -14.32
C SER A 211 2.84 18.77 -14.10
N SER A 212 1.54 18.74 -14.36
CA SER A 212 0.75 17.50 -14.40
C SER A 212 1.18 16.69 -15.62
N LYS A 213 1.91 15.59 -15.41
CA LYS A 213 2.01 14.53 -16.42
C LYS A 213 0.77 13.68 -16.28
N GLY A 214 0.12 13.36 -17.38
CA GLY A 214 -1.13 12.65 -17.56
C GLY A 214 -1.58 11.72 -16.43
N THR A 215 -2.86 11.79 -16.10
CA THR A 215 -3.47 11.02 -15.02
C THR A 215 -3.86 9.63 -15.54
N LYS A 216 -3.21 8.58 -15.04
CA LYS A 216 -3.62 7.20 -15.34
C LYS A 216 -4.73 6.77 -14.38
N THR A 217 -5.74 6.14 -14.91
CA THR A 217 -6.87 5.60 -14.13
C THR A 217 -7.12 4.14 -14.51
N ALA A 218 -7.21 3.27 -13.53
CA ALA A 218 -7.63 1.88 -13.71
C ALA A 218 -9.05 1.70 -13.17
N LYS A 219 -9.95 1.22 -14.03
CA LYS A 219 -11.32 0.85 -13.63
C LYS A 219 -11.33 -0.64 -13.26
N TYR A 220 -11.90 -0.97 -12.10
CA TYR A 220 -11.96 -2.34 -11.61
C TYR A 220 -13.22 -2.58 -10.78
N SER A 221 -13.55 -3.85 -10.61
CA SER A 221 -14.64 -4.30 -9.74
C SER A 221 -14.23 -5.52 -8.91
N ILE A 222 -15.01 -5.78 -7.87
CA ILE A 222 -14.91 -7.02 -7.10
C ILE A 222 -16.22 -7.77 -7.33
N ALA A 223 -16.15 -8.81 -8.12
CA ALA A 223 -17.29 -9.64 -8.46
C ALA A 223 -16.91 -11.12 -8.44
N PHE A 224 -17.87 -11.99 -8.08
CA PHE A 224 -17.68 -13.44 -8.02
C PHE A 224 -16.44 -13.87 -7.20
N GLN A 225 -16.10 -13.13 -6.14
CA GLN A 225 -14.91 -13.35 -5.30
C GLN A 225 -13.58 -13.15 -6.04
N TYR A 226 -13.56 -12.37 -7.12
CA TYR A 226 -12.36 -11.99 -7.85
C TYR A 226 -12.19 -10.49 -7.94
N LEU A 227 -10.94 -10.07 -8.01
CA LEU A 227 -10.53 -8.72 -8.39
C LEU A 227 -10.45 -8.66 -9.91
N LEU A 228 -11.32 -7.90 -10.54
CA LEU A 228 -11.44 -7.81 -12.00
C LEU A 228 -11.02 -6.44 -12.48
N LEU A 229 -9.99 -6.38 -13.33
CA LEU A 229 -9.61 -5.17 -14.04
C LEU A 229 -10.51 -5.03 -15.26
N GLU A 230 -11.22 -3.90 -15.37
CA GLU A 230 -12.10 -3.60 -16.51
C GLU A 230 -11.34 -2.84 -17.61
N GLY A 231 -10.39 -1.99 -17.25
CA GLY A 231 -9.57 -1.25 -18.21
C GLY A 231 -8.66 -0.23 -17.54
N ILE A 232 -7.65 0.20 -18.28
CA ILE A 232 -6.74 1.30 -17.88
C ILE A 232 -6.87 2.39 -18.94
N THR A 233 -7.17 3.60 -18.50
CA THR A 233 -7.23 4.79 -19.34
C THR A 233 -6.16 5.79 -18.94
N GLU A 234 -5.55 6.41 -19.94
CA GLU A 234 -4.64 7.55 -19.77
C GLU A 234 -5.39 8.80 -20.25
N VAL A 235 -5.51 9.77 -19.36
CA VAL A 235 -6.07 11.08 -19.72
C VAL A 235 -4.89 12.04 -19.73
N ASP A 236 -4.50 12.46 -20.95
CA ASP A 236 -3.62 13.60 -21.10
C ASP A 236 -4.46 14.84 -20.78
N ASP A 237 -4.12 15.55 -19.71
CA ASP A 237 -4.71 16.86 -19.42
C ASP A 237 -4.19 17.83 -20.51
N GLU A 238 -4.86 17.86 -21.67
CA GLU A 238 -4.72 18.98 -22.61
C GLU A 238 -5.26 20.23 -21.90
N GLN A 239 -4.41 21.23 -21.84
CA GLN A 239 -4.69 22.59 -21.35
C GLN A 239 -5.79 23.27 -22.15
#